data_73b36d7ea163873777a00cbe2a40f0f2
#
_entry.id   73b36d7ea163873777a00cbe2a40f0f2
#
_cell.length_a   1.000
_cell.length_b   1.000
_cell.length_c   1.000
_cell.angle_alpha   90.00
_cell.angle_beta   90.00
_cell.angle_gamma   90.00
#
_symmetry.space_group_name_H-M   'P 1'
#
loop_
_entity.id
_entity.type
_entity.pdbx_description
1 polymer ?
#
loop_
_entity_poly.entity_id
_entity_poly.type
_entity_poly.pdbx_seq_one_letter_code
_entity_poly.pdbx_strand_id
1 'polypeptide(L)'
;MLPHPLAEVSAFEPALQSRLELIQDKVVDLLHELQSADQTYSHVFPFAECIASMQSVLHRLTASSFEEDEITGPINWELFGETLFKRRQKAKMSQHDLGARVGVTSTVIRYIENATKRPGRKTLLRLLAIPELQLKVNDVTRRSATGESADTGWLPNSLLSNGYDPVQMLSELKGILSGNGGQIEQSYLYIEPQSAADWMASCNSVAYIDAYRSSIGFEPMAKRIRECVGTGGIEVYALGCGDGRTEVALVQNLANAFPRPSDVRLNLLDISHSLLNVAYNHARASLENIALYAVHGNFHELPRYPRGYSTGKPTCRLFTMLGYTLVNLEDEIRYFRDTLSGCESGDLFLADISIAYAPPECPDDIRRLDPSLRAVELRLSHVAWLGGVIRRHGNGVADVKFSLELDTRCPVSGSYGLDVIATVKMAGSKPDRRFLAWRQRRYDPEKLADALSGVGWEPKELLTYGPDGKSLALLLFRKR
;
A
#
# COMPACT_ATOMS: atom_id res chain seq x y z
N MET A 1 48.30 -23.11 -1.36
CA MET A 1 46.97 -23.74 -1.21
C MET A 1 46.04 -22.74 -0.58
N LEU A 2 45.17 -22.14 -1.37
CA LEU A 2 44.11 -21.25 -0.86
C LEU A 2 42.90 -22.13 -0.43
N PRO A 3 42.24 -21.86 0.69
CA PRO A 3 41.09 -22.66 1.10
C PRO A 3 39.90 -22.46 0.18
N HIS A 4 39.19 -23.53 -0.07
CA HIS A 4 38.04 -23.65 -0.97
C HIS A 4 36.84 -22.86 -0.38
N PRO A 5 36.16 -21.99 -1.16
CA PRO A 5 35.07 -21.13 -0.62
C PRO A 5 33.77 -21.86 -0.24
N LEU A 6 33.68 -23.17 -0.43
CA LEU A 6 32.49 -23.97 -0.13
C LEU A 6 32.35 -24.39 1.38
N ALA A 7 33.39 -24.20 2.18
CA ALA A 7 33.34 -24.59 3.61
C ALA A 7 32.67 -23.53 4.51
N GLU A 8 32.58 -22.27 4.07
CA GLU A 8 31.93 -21.19 4.84
C GLU A 8 30.40 -21.13 4.69
N VAL A 9 29.86 -21.68 3.58
CA VAL A 9 28.40 -21.68 3.36
C VAL A 9 27.68 -22.70 4.26
N SER A 10 28.30 -23.83 4.57
CA SER A 10 27.68 -24.87 5.40
C SER A 10 27.54 -24.52 6.89
N ALA A 11 28.28 -23.54 7.38
CA ALA A 11 28.19 -23.07 8.77
C ALA A 11 27.13 -21.97 8.98
N PHE A 12 26.66 -21.33 7.89
CA PHE A 12 25.66 -20.26 7.96
C PHE A 12 24.22 -20.80 8.08
N GLU A 13 23.92 -21.95 7.49
CA GLU A 13 22.60 -22.57 7.49
C GLU A 13 22.05 -22.91 8.89
N PRO A 14 22.82 -23.56 9.82
CA PRO A 14 22.33 -23.88 11.14
C PRO A 14 22.06 -22.64 12.01
N ALA A 15 22.86 -21.59 11.86
CA ALA A 15 22.68 -20.34 12.60
C ALA A 15 21.47 -19.54 12.12
N LEU A 16 21.15 -19.61 10.84
CA LEU A 16 19.95 -19.00 10.25
C LEU A 16 18.70 -19.76 10.69
N GLN A 17 18.76 -21.09 10.67
CA GLN A 17 17.68 -21.97 11.11
C GLN A 17 17.33 -21.73 12.60
N SER A 18 18.34 -21.69 13.48
CA SER A 18 18.13 -21.39 14.90
C SER A 18 17.55 -19.99 15.16
N ARG A 19 17.90 -19.00 14.33
CA ARG A 19 17.31 -17.66 14.41
C ARG A 19 15.86 -17.64 13.94
N LEU A 20 15.52 -18.38 12.90
CA LEU A 20 14.15 -18.52 12.40
C LEU A 20 13.27 -19.21 13.44
N GLU A 21 13.74 -20.28 14.08
CA GLU A 21 13.04 -20.96 15.17
C GLU A 21 12.79 -20.02 16.34
N LEU A 22 13.80 -19.24 16.74
CA LEU A 22 13.66 -18.24 17.81
C LEU A 22 12.64 -17.14 17.45
N ILE A 23 12.56 -16.72 16.18
CA ILE A 23 11.57 -15.74 15.72
C ILE A 23 10.18 -16.37 15.73
N GLN A 24 10.04 -17.63 15.29
CA GLN A 24 8.78 -18.35 15.30
C GLN A 24 8.23 -18.48 16.73
N ASP A 25 9.07 -18.86 17.68
CA ASP A 25 8.69 -18.97 19.10
C ASP A 25 8.20 -17.62 19.65
N LYS A 26 8.91 -16.53 19.38
CA LYS A 26 8.50 -15.18 19.81
C LYS A 26 7.19 -14.72 19.17
N VAL A 27 6.94 -15.08 17.92
CA VAL A 27 5.66 -14.75 17.25
C VAL A 27 4.52 -15.57 17.84
N VAL A 28 4.76 -16.81 18.24
CA VAL A 28 3.77 -17.65 18.95
C VAL A 28 3.44 -17.07 20.32
N ASP A 29 4.45 -16.68 21.11
CA ASP A 29 4.25 -16.07 22.42
C ASP A 29 3.43 -14.78 22.31
N LEU A 30 3.77 -13.91 21.37
CA LEU A 30 3.05 -12.66 21.15
C LEU A 30 1.60 -12.89 20.66
N LEU A 31 1.36 -13.94 19.87
CA LEU A 31 0.01 -14.36 19.48
C LEU A 31 -0.83 -14.79 20.69
N HIS A 32 -0.23 -15.54 21.62
CA HIS A 32 -0.91 -15.93 22.85
C HIS A 32 -1.22 -14.72 23.76
N GLU A 33 -0.31 -13.77 23.86
CA GLU A 33 -0.55 -12.52 24.58
C GLU A 33 -1.68 -11.70 23.96
N LEU A 34 -1.70 -11.56 22.63
CA LEU A 34 -2.76 -10.85 21.91
C LEU A 34 -4.12 -11.55 22.01
N GLN A 35 -4.16 -12.87 21.95
CA GLN A 35 -5.40 -13.64 22.15
C GLN A 35 -5.94 -13.50 23.57
N SER A 36 -5.05 -13.47 24.57
CA SER A 36 -5.44 -13.21 25.95
C SER A 36 -5.96 -11.78 26.15
N ALA A 37 -5.32 -10.80 25.51
CA ALA A 37 -5.75 -9.41 25.54
C ALA A 37 -7.10 -9.22 24.82
N ASP A 38 -7.34 -9.91 23.69
CA ASP A 38 -8.61 -9.87 22.98
C ASP A 38 -9.76 -10.40 23.83
N GLN A 39 -9.54 -11.49 24.58
CA GLN A 39 -10.55 -12.01 25.52
C GLN A 39 -10.90 -11.00 26.62
N THR A 40 -9.95 -10.18 27.03
CA THR A 40 -10.13 -9.22 28.15
C THR A 40 -10.64 -7.87 27.68
N TYR A 41 -10.27 -7.40 26.49
CA TYR A 41 -10.45 -6.03 26.01
C TYR A 41 -11.12 -5.93 24.63
N SER A 42 -11.76 -7.00 24.13
CA SER A 42 -12.41 -7.04 22.81
C SER A 42 -13.47 -5.95 22.57
N HIS A 43 -14.06 -5.43 23.64
CA HIS A 43 -15.01 -4.33 23.59
C HIS A 43 -14.37 -2.92 23.42
N VAL A 44 -13.03 -2.84 23.57
CA VAL A 44 -12.27 -1.57 23.49
C VAL A 44 -11.34 -1.56 22.27
N PHE A 45 -10.77 -2.73 21.91
CA PHE A 45 -9.83 -2.87 20.80
C PHE A 45 -10.13 -4.10 19.96
N PRO A 46 -10.25 -3.98 18.62
CA PRO A 46 -10.41 -5.13 17.74
C PRO A 46 -9.05 -5.82 17.49
N PHE A 47 -8.60 -6.65 18.42
CA PHE A 47 -7.37 -7.43 18.26
C PHE A 47 -7.47 -8.53 17.20
N ALA A 48 -8.68 -8.92 16.83
CA ALA A 48 -8.92 -10.01 15.87
C ALA A 48 -8.17 -9.83 14.54
N GLU A 49 -8.07 -8.61 14.02
CA GLU A 49 -7.32 -8.33 12.79
C GLU A 49 -5.80 -8.43 12.99
N CYS A 50 -5.29 -8.00 14.15
CA CYS A 50 -3.88 -8.16 14.51
C CYS A 50 -3.52 -9.63 14.68
N ILE A 51 -4.37 -10.41 15.34
CA ILE A 51 -4.23 -11.85 15.53
C ILE A 51 -4.21 -12.55 14.17
N ALA A 52 -5.14 -12.23 13.26
CA ALA A 52 -5.19 -12.80 11.91
C ALA A 52 -3.94 -12.46 11.09
N SER A 53 -3.45 -11.22 11.19
CA SER A 53 -2.20 -10.79 10.53
C SER A 53 -0.99 -11.54 11.07
N MET A 54 -0.87 -11.69 12.38
CA MET A 54 0.23 -12.42 13.01
C MET A 54 0.18 -13.91 12.73
N GLN A 55 -1.01 -14.52 12.72
CA GLN A 55 -1.19 -15.91 12.28
C GLN A 55 -0.74 -16.11 10.83
N SER A 56 -1.00 -15.13 9.96
CA SER A 56 -0.51 -15.14 8.57
C SER A 56 1.02 -15.06 8.51
N VAL A 57 1.65 -14.22 9.35
CA VAL A 57 3.12 -14.12 9.45
C VAL A 57 3.73 -15.42 9.98
N LEU A 58 3.16 -15.98 11.04
CA LEU A 58 3.61 -17.26 11.60
C LEU A 58 3.49 -18.38 10.55
N HIS A 59 2.38 -18.42 9.81
CA HIS A 59 2.18 -19.39 8.74
C HIS A 59 3.20 -19.25 7.61
N ARG A 60 3.64 -18.02 7.29
CA ARG A 60 4.73 -17.78 6.33
C ARG A 60 6.08 -18.22 6.87
N LEU A 61 6.41 -17.87 8.12
CA LEU A 61 7.67 -18.27 8.75
C LEU A 61 7.80 -19.78 8.88
N THR A 62 6.72 -20.50 9.19
CA THR A 62 6.71 -21.96 9.25
C THR A 62 6.74 -22.64 7.88
N ALA A 63 6.38 -21.92 6.81
CA ALA A 63 6.46 -22.39 5.43
C ALA A 63 7.82 -22.14 4.77
N SER A 64 8.68 -21.30 5.36
CA SER A 64 9.91 -20.79 4.76
C SER A 64 11.14 -21.71 4.88
N SER A 65 10.98 -22.99 5.18
CA SER A 65 12.08 -23.95 5.09
C SER A 65 12.35 -24.46 3.67
N PHE A 66 11.76 -23.86 2.62
CA PHE A 66 12.03 -24.14 1.22
C PHE A 66 12.17 -22.83 0.45
N GLU A 67 13.21 -22.77 -0.41
CA GLU A 67 13.55 -21.62 -1.26
C GLU A 67 12.31 -21.07 -1.99
N GLU A 68 11.92 -19.86 -1.63
CA GLU A 68 10.65 -19.19 -2.06
C GLU A 68 10.73 -18.58 -3.47
N ASP A 69 11.87 -18.60 -4.13
CA ASP A 69 12.17 -17.73 -5.29
C ASP A 69 11.74 -18.27 -6.66
N GLU A 70 11.16 -19.46 -6.77
CA GLU A 70 10.94 -20.07 -8.09
C GLU A 70 9.50 -20.02 -8.64
N ILE A 71 8.48 -19.63 -7.89
CA ILE A 71 7.11 -19.59 -8.45
C ILE A 71 6.73 -18.15 -8.83
N THR A 72 7.23 -17.68 -9.95
CA THR A 72 7.04 -16.29 -10.42
C THR A 72 5.92 -16.11 -11.45
N GLY A 73 5.04 -17.08 -11.67
CA GLY A 73 3.97 -16.97 -12.67
C GLY A 73 2.65 -17.63 -12.27
N PRO A 74 1.53 -17.26 -12.93
CA PRO A 74 0.23 -17.87 -12.64
C PRO A 74 0.22 -19.34 -13.00
N ILE A 75 -0.18 -20.19 -12.03
CA ILE A 75 -0.29 -21.64 -12.23
C ILE A 75 -1.52 -21.92 -13.08
N ASN A 76 -1.32 -22.58 -14.21
CA ASN A 76 -2.41 -23.15 -14.98
C ASN A 76 -2.83 -24.49 -14.33
N TRP A 77 -3.92 -24.49 -13.59
CA TRP A 77 -4.36 -25.63 -12.79
C TRP A 77 -4.78 -26.84 -13.63
N GLU A 78 -5.28 -26.63 -14.84
CA GLU A 78 -5.60 -27.71 -15.78
C GLU A 78 -4.31 -28.38 -16.28
N LEU A 79 -3.36 -27.56 -16.74
CA LEU A 79 -2.04 -28.02 -17.16
C LEU A 79 -1.29 -28.69 -16.00
N PHE A 80 -1.40 -28.11 -14.78
CA PHE A 80 -0.81 -28.71 -13.58
C PHE A 80 -1.39 -30.09 -13.30
N GLY A 81 -2.72 -30.23 -13.29
CA GLY A 81 -3.39 -31.50 -13.06
C GLY A 81 -3.00 -32.57 -14.09
N GLU A 82 -3.02 -32.19 -15.36
CA GLU A 82 -2.61 -33.08 -16.46
C GLU A 82 -1.12 -33.48 -16.37
N THR A 83 -0.25 -32.50 -16.06
CA THR A 83 1.19 -32.74 -15.91
C THR A 83 1.44 -33.66 -14.70
N LEU A 84 0.79 -33.41 -13.57
CA LEU A 84 0.90 -34.23 -12.38
C LEU A 84 0.48 -35.68 -12.67
N PHE A 85 -0.64 -35.87 -13.35
CA PHE A 85 -1.13 -37.18 -13.76
C PHE A 85 -0.09 -37.91 -14.61
N LYS A 86 0.43 -37.28 -15.69
CA LYS A 86 1.44 -37.86 -16.59
C LYS A 86 2.73 -38.24 -15.85
N ARG A 87 3.21 -37.34 -14.96
CA ARG A 87 4.44 -37.57 -14.20
C ARG A 87 4.29 -38.66 -13.16
N ARG A 88 3.14 -38.70 -12.45
CA ARG A 88 2.85 -39.81 -11.53
C ARG A 88 2.78 -41.16 -12.24
N GLN A 89 2.10 -41.24 -13.39
CA GLN A 89 2.05 -42.46 -14.20
C GLN A 89 3.45 -42.89 -14.65
N LYS A 90 4.28 -41.98 -15.13
CA LYS A 90 5.67 -42.25 -15.49
C LYS A 90 6.49 -42.75 -14.31
N ALA A 91 6.26 -42.22 -13.14
CA ALA A 91 6.89 -42.64 -11.88
C ALA A 91 6.32 -43.97 -11.33
N LYS A 92 5.32 -44.57 -12.00
CA LYS A 92 4.61 -45.79 -11.58
C LYS A 92 4.04 -45.71 -10.17
N MET A 93 3.62 -44.51 -9.73
CA MET A 93 2.98 -44.27 -8.44
C MET A 93 1.45 -44.39 -8.55
N SER A 94 0.80 -45.00 -7.57
CA SER A 94 -0.65 -44.91 -7.43
C SER A 94 -1.06 -43.54 -6.87
N GLN A 95 -2.31 -43.14 -7.04
CA GLN A 95 -2.84 -41.94 -6.36
C GLN A 95 -2.77 -42.06 -4.84
N HIS A 96 -2.86 -43.27 -4.32
CA HIS A 96 -2.72 -43.56 -2.90
C HIS A 96 -1.29 -43.29 -2.41
N ASP A 97 -0.27 -43.81 -3.13
CA ASP A 97 1.14 -43.63 -2.77
C ASP A 97 1.52 -42.16 -2.83
N LEU A 98 1.07 -41.44 -3.87
CA LEU A 98 1.30 -40.01 -3.98
C LEU A 98 0.60 -39.23 -2.86
N GLY A 99 -0.65 -39.59 -2.55
CA GLY A 99 -1.40 -38.99 -1.46
C GLY A 99 -0.73 -39.15 -0.10
N ALA A 100 -0.25 -40.39 0.18
CA ALA A 100 0.48 -40.69 1.42
C ALA A 100 1.76 -39.84 1.56
N ARG A 101 2.54 -39.65 0.47
CA ARG A 101 3.76 -38.85 0.48
C ARG A 101 3.53 -37.36 0.74
N VAL A 102 2.43 -36.82 0.24
CA VAL A 102 2.11 -35.38 0.42
C VAL A 102 1.14 -35.09 1.57
N GLY A 103 0.69 -36.13 2.25
CA GLY A 103 -0.20 -36.03 3.41
C GLY A 103 -1.64 -35.68 3.08
N VAL A 104 -2.16 -36.21 1.96
CA VAL A 104 -3.56 -36.08 1.54
C VAL A 104 -4.13 -37.45 1.09
N THR A 105 -5.44 -37.55 0.94
CA THR A 105 -6.08 -38.78 0.47
C THR A 105 -5.94 -38.95 -1.06
N SER A 106 -6.02 -40.18 -1.56
CA SER A 106 -6.04 -40.49 -2.99
C SER A 106 -7.15 -39.74 -3.74
N THR A 107 -8.29 -39.53 -3.08
CA THR A 107 -9.39 -38.72 -3.61
C THR A 107 -8.99 -37.28 -3.87
N VAL A 108 -8.21 -36.68 -2.97
CA VAL A 108 -7.69 -35.31 -3.15
C VAL A 108 -6.72 -35.27 -4.33
N ILE A 109 -5.83 -36.25 -4.47
CA ILE A 109 -4.93 -36.34 -5.63
C ILE A 109 -5.72 -36.43 -6.94
N ARG A 110 -6.75 -37.28 -6.98
CA ARG A 110 -7.65 -37.40 -8.16
C ARG A 110 -8.32 -36.07 -8.51
N TYR A 111 -8.78 -35.32 -7.51
CA TYR A 111 -9.39 -34.00 -7.75
C TYR A 111 -8.37 -32.97 -8.26
N ILE A 112 -7.13 -33.03 -7.79
CA ILE A 112 -6.05 -32.16 -8.28
C ILE A 112 -5.71 -32.52 -9.73
N GLU A 113 -5.53 -33.80 -10.03
CA GLU A 113 -5.22 -34.29 -11.39
C GLU A 113 -6.31 -33.92 -12.41
N ASN A 114 -7.57 -33.93 -12.01
CA ASN A 114 -8.72 -33.55 -12.84
C ASN A 114 -9.00 -32.04 -12.81
N ALA A 115 -8.15 -31.24 -12.17
CA ALA A 115 -8.32 -29.80 -11.99
C ALA A 115 -9.64 -29.36 -11.30
N THR A 116 -10.37 -30.31 -10.69
CA THR A 116 -11.63 -30.02 -9.95
C THR A 116 -11.39 -29.45 -8.57
N LYS A 117 -10.16 -29.56 -8.05
CA LYS A 117 -9.75 -28.97 -6.77
C LYS A 117 -8.30 -28.48 -6.88
N ARG A 118 -8.07 -27.24 -6.47
CA ARG A 118 -6.72 -26.69 -6.38
C ARG A 118 -6.04 -27.22 -5.12
N PRO A 119 -4.78 -27.65 -5.19
CA PRO A 119 -4.02 -28.01 -4.01
C PRO A 119 -3.77 -26.76 -3.17
N GLY A 120 -3.88 -26.88 -1.85
CA GLY A 120 -3.36 -25.83 -0.97
C GLY A 120 -1.84 -25.71 -1.11
N ARG A 121 -1.27 -24.53 -0.80
CA ARG A 121 0.15 -24.20 -0.96
C ARG A 121 1.06 -25.29 -0.40
N LYS A 122 0.81 -25.78 0.81
CA LYS A 122 1.59 -26.85 1.45
C LYS A 122 1.60 -28.15 0.64
N THR A 123 0.46 -28.53 0.06
CA THR A 123 0.33 -29.71 -0.79
C THR A 123 1.05 -29.51 -2.11
N LEU A 124 0.94 -28.31 -2.71
CA LEU A 124 1.64 -27.97 -3.96
C LEU A 124 3.16 -28.06 -3.78
N LEU A 125 3.71 -27.43 -2.75
CA LEU A 125 5.15 -27.47 -2.47
C LEU A 125 5.66 -28.90 -2.24
N ARG A 126 4.88 -29.74 -1.51
CA ARG A 126 5.21 -31.16 -1.33
C ARG A 126 5.18 -31.94 -2.64
N LEU A 127 4.23 -31.64 -3.55
CA LEU A 127 4.17 -32.26 -4.86
C LEU A 127 5.39 -31.89 -5.71
N LEU A 128 5.80 -30.62 -5.69
CA LEU A 128 6.98 -30.12 -6.40
C LEU A 128 8.29 -30.71 -5.83
N ALA A 129 8.33 -31.01 -4.54
CA ALA A 129 9.50 -31.56 -3.86
C ALA A 129 9.71 -33.06 -4.08
N ILE A 130 8.79 -33.78 -4.75
CA ILE A 130 8.96 -35.20 -5.02
C ILE A 130 9.88 -35.43 -6.23
N PRO A 131 11.13 -35.95 -6.05
CA PRO A 131 12.11 -36.03 -7.13
C PRO A 131 11.64 -36.92 -8.30
N GLU A 132 10.90 -37.99 -8.01
CA GLU A 132 10.41 -38.93 -8.98
C GLU A 132 9.38 -38.33 -9.95
N LEU A 133 8.66 -37.30 -9.51
CA LEU A 133 7.72 -36.58 -10.37
C LEU A 133 8.44 -35.63 -11.34
N GLN A 134 9.64 -35.19 -11.02
CA GLN A 134 10.41 -34.23 -11.83
C GLN A 134 9.57 -33.02 -12.26
N LEU A 135 8.61 -32.59 -11.39
CA LEU A 135 7.80 -31.41 -11.63
C LEU A 135 8.69 -30.17 -11.49
N LYS A 136 8.72 -29.36 -12.53
CA LYS A 136 9.39 -28.06 -12.50
C LYS A 136 8.33 -26.97 -12.40
N VAL A 137 8.66 -25.88 -11.77
CA VAL A 137 7.78 -24.70 -11.70
C VAL A 137 7.35 -24.27 -13.10
N ASN A 138 8.26 -24.31 -14.07
CA ASN A 138 7.97 -23.97 -15.47
C ASN A 138 7.00 -24.95 -16.17
N ASP A 139 6.81 -26.16 -15.67
CA ASP A 139 5.84 -27.12 -16.23
C ASP A 139 4.40 -26.78 -15.83
N VAL A 140 4.23 -25.91 -14.85
CA VAL A 140 2.95 -25.55 -14.24
C VAL A 140 2.59 -24.07 -14.37
N THR A 141 3.55 -23.23 -14.79
CA THR A 141 3.32 -21.84 -15.15
C THR A 141 3.02 -21.73 -16.64
N ARG A 142 2.08 -20.86 -17.02
CA ARG A 142 1.78 -20.60 -18.44
C ARG A 142 3.04 -20.06 -19.13
N ARG A 143 3.59 -20.81 -20.08
CA ARG A 143 4.40 -20.20 -21.13
C ARG A 143 3.47 -19.36 -22.01
N SER A 144 3.75 -18.07 -22.08
CA SER A 144 3.18 -17.21 -23.10
C SER A 144 3.69 -17.67 -24.48
N ALA A 145 2.97 -18.62 -25.08
CA ALA A 145 3.15 -18.96 -26.48
C ALA A 145 2.02 -18.29 -27.26
N THR A 146 2.39 -17.30 -28.06
CA THR A 146 1.60 -16.63 -29.09
C THR A 146 0.37 -15.83 -28.62
N GLY A 147 0.53 -14.52 -28.55
CA GLY A 147 -0.32 -13.46 -29.11
C GLY A 147 -1.83 -13.39 -28.80
N GLU A 148 -2.42 -14.27 -27.99
CA GLU A 148 -3.80 -14.16 -27.56
C GLU A 148 -3.90 -14.17 -26.02
N SER A 149 -4.17 -12.99 -25.46
CA SER A 149 -4.42 -12.80 -24.03
C SER A 149 -5.76 -13.43 -23.66
N ALA A 150 -5.74 -14.65 -23.15
CA ALA A 150 -6.88 -15.15 -22.41
C ALA A 150 -6.96 -14.37 -21.09
N ASP A 151 -8.10 -13.77 -20.86
CA ASP A 151 -8.52 -13.03 -19.67
C ASP A 151 -8.39 -13.95 -18.43
N THR A 152 -7.20 -13.99 -17.84
CA THR A 152 -6.95 -14.65 -16.57
C THR A 152 -6.74 -13.56 -15.55
N GLY A 153 -7.83 -13.05 -15.00
CA GLY A 153 -7.87 -12.02 -13.98
C GLY A 153 -7.17 -12.38 -12.66
N TRP A 154 -5.89 -12.78 -12.75
CA TRP A 154 -5.05 -12.99 -11.59
C TRP A 154 -3.58 -12.82 -11.94
N LEU A 155 -3.07 -11.63 -11.69
CA LEU A 155 -1.68 -11.48 -11.32
C LEU A 155 -1.62 -11.57 -9.80
N PRO A 156 -0.98 -12.59 -9.23
CA PRO A 156 -0.65 -12.56 -7.81
C PRO A 156 0.28 -11.38 -7.61
N ASN A 157 0.01 -10.53 -6.60
CA ASN A 157 0.89 -9.54 -6.05
C ASN A 157 2.16 -9.34 -6.86
N SER A 158 2.09 -8.65 -7.97
CA SER A 158 3.29 -8.31 -8.70
C SER A 158 3.99 -7.22 -7.90
N LEU A 159 4.92 -7.64 -7.08
CA LEU A 159 5.93 -6.77 -6.51
C LEU A 159 6.73 -6.19 -7.66
N LEU A 160 6.30 -5.04 -8.15
CA LEU A 160 7.06 -4.27 -9.12
C LEU A 160 7.93 -3.28 -8.36
N SER A 161 8.94 -3.78 -7.70
CA SER A 161 9.94 -2.93 -7.09
C SER A 161 11.13 -2.70 -8.03
N ASN A 162 10.91 -1.97 -9.10
CA ASN A 162 12.05 -1.43 -9.84
C ASN A 162 12.56 -0.18 -9.10
N GLY A 163 13.46 -0.37 -8.12
CA GLY A 163 14.13 0.70 -7.41
C GLY A 163 13.65 0.97 -5.98
N TYR A 164 12.66 0.24 -5.47
CA TYR A 164 12.24 0.34 -4.08
C TYR A 164 13.00 -0.66 -3.20
N ASP A 165 13.93 -0.16 -2.40
CA ASP A 165 14.63 -0.94 -1.38
C ASP A 165 14.36 -0.35 0.02
N PRO A 166 13.49 -1.00 0.83
CA PRO A 166 13.17 -0.52 2.17
C PRO A 166 14.40 -0.47 3.10
N VAL A 167 15.39 -1.33 2.89
CA VAL A 167 16.63 -1.33 3.69
C VAL A 167 17.47 -0.09 3.37
N GLN A 168 17.60 0.25 2.08
CA GLN A 168 18.26 1.47 1.65
C GLN A 168 17.54 2.70 2.21
N MET A 169 16.21 2.77 2.07
CA MET A 169 15.41 3.90 2.56
C MET A 169 15.54 4.09 4.08
N LEU A 170 15.54 3.01 4.86
CA LEU A 170 15.78 3.07 6.31
C LEU A 170 17.21 3.50 6.63
N SER A 171 18.20 3.14 5.82
CA SER A 171 19.58 3.61 5.95
C SER A 171 19.69 5.11 5.67
N GLU A 172 19.02 5.60 4.65
CA GLU A 172 18.93 7.02 4.31
C GLU A 172 18.26 7.83 5.42
N LEU A 173 17.13 7.34 5.97
CA LEU A 173 16.47 7.93 7.13
C LEU A 173 17.42 8.03 8.34
N LYS A 174 18.17 6.97 8.63
CA LYS A 174 19.20 7.00 9.69
C LYS A 174 20.29 8.05 9.41
N GLY A 175 20.69 8.18 8.15
CA GLY A 175 21.63 9.22 7.70
C GLY A 175 21.09 10.62 7.96
N ILE A 176 19.84 10.91 7.60
CA ILE A 176 19.14 12.18 7.84
C ILE A 176 19.09 12.46 9.35
N LEU A 177 18.61 11.50 10.14
CA LEU A 177 18.48 11.65 11.60
C LEU A 177 19.83 11.78 12.32
N SER A 178 20.92 11.33 11.71
CA SER A 178 22.30 11.50 12.22
C SER A 178 22.89 12.86 11.87
N GLY A 179 22.32 13.60 10.92
CA GLY A 179 22.71 14.94 10.52
C GLY A 179 22.34 16.02 11.55
N ASN A 180 22.59 17.28 11.21
CA ASN A 180 22.32 18.43 12.09
C ASN A 180 20.89 18.99 11.96
N GLY A 181 20.00 18.33 11.23
CA GLY A 181 18.66 18.76 10.89
C GLY A 181 18.39 18.55 9.41
N GLY A 182 17.18 18.86 8.97
CA GLY A 182 16.75 18.73 7.59
C GLY A 182 15.29 18.36 7.44
N GLN A 183 14.94 17.78 6.29
CA GLN A 183 13.61 17.28 5.98
C GLN A 183 13.64 15.75 6.01
N ILE A 184 12.67 15.15 6.68
CA ILE A 184 12.39 13.72 6.58
C ILE A 184 11.46 13.54 5.38
N GLU A 185 11.86 12.74 4.41
CA GLU A 185 10.97 12.38 3.31
C GLU A 185 9.79 11.59 3.85
N GLN A 186 8.59 11.98 3.46
CA GLN A 186 7.37 11.44 4.08
C GLN A 186 7.17 9.94 3.83
N SER A 187 7.64 9.43 2.69
CA SER A 187 7.63 8.00 2.38
C SER A 187 8.29 7.16 3.49
N TYR A 188 9.35 7.67 4.13
CA TYR A 188 10.06 6.95 5.20
C TYR A 188 9.23 6.74 6.46
N LEU A 189 8.16 7.53 6.63
CA LEU A 189 7.28 7.42 7.79
C LEU A 189 6.34 6.20 7.74
N TYR A 190 6.28 5.49 6.61
CA TYR A 190 5.32 4.39 6.38
C TYR A 190 5.97 3.03 6.11
N ILE A 191 7.31 2.97 5.99
CA ILE A 191 8.03 1.77 5.54
C ILE A 191 7.91 0.63 6.54
N GLU A 192 8.02 0.93 7.84
CA GLU A 192 8.01 -0.09 8.88
C GLU A 192 6.59 -0.54 9.23
N PRO A 193 6.41 -1.83 9.57
CA PRO A 193 5.12 -2.34 10.06
C PRO A 193 4.59 -1.58 11.28
N GLN A 194 5.47 -1.23 12.23
CA GLN A 194 5.08 -0.47 13.42
C GLN A 194 4.64 0.95 13.06
N SER A 195 5.32 1.61 12.13
CA SER A 195 4.92 2.94 11.65
C SER A 195 3.57 2.91 10.96
N ALA A 196 3.32 1.88 10.16
CA ALA A 196 2.03 1.65 9.52
C ALA A 196 0.91 1.43 10.56
N ALA A 197 1.18 0.65 11.62
CA ALA A 197 0.23 0.43 12.71
C ALA A 197 -0.08 1.72 13.49
N ASP A 198 0.95 2.51 13.82
CA ASP A 198 0.81 3.79 14.52
C ASP A 198 -0.01 4.79 13.67
N TRP A 199 0.23 4.82 12.34
CA TRP A 199 -0.55 5.63 11.39
C TRP A 199 -2.00 5.17 11.31
N MET A 200 -2.25 3.85 11.21
CA MET A 200 -3.62 3.30 11.19
C MET A 200 -4.38 3.65 12.48
N ALA A 201 -3.72 3.61 13.64
CA ALA A 201 -4.33 4.03 14.91
C ALA A 201 -4.77 5.50 14.85
N SER A 202 -3.98 6.37 14.21
CA SER A 202 -4.36 7.77 14.00
C SER A 202 -5.58 7.91 13.07
N CYS A 203 -5.58 7.19 11.94
CA CYS A 203 -6.67 7.24 10.95
C CYS A 203 -7.96 6.55 11.41
N ASN A 204 -7.89 5.66 12.39
CA ASN A 204 -9.05 5.03 13.01
C ASN A 204 -9.54 5.79 14.25
N SER A 205 -8.95 6.93 14.60
CA SER A 205 -9.45 7.76 15.68
C SER A 205 -10.82 8.34 15.32
N VAL A 206 -11.71 8.42 16.31
CA VAL A 206 -13.06 9.02 16.14
C VAL A 206 -12.97 10.40 15.49
N ALA A 207 -12.01 11.23 15.94
CA ALA A 207 -11.82 12.57 15.40
C ALA A 207 -11.43 12.58 13.90
N TYR A 208 -10.68 11.59 13.41
CA TYR A 208 -10.35 11.50 11.98
C TYR A 208 -11.56 10.99 11.18
N ILE A 209 -12.24 9.97 11.70
CA ILE A 209 -13.41 9.40 11.03
C ILE A 209 -14.50 10.45 10.88
N ASP A 210 -14.84 11.18 11.94
CA ASP A 210 -15.88 12.21 11.92
C ASP A 210 -15.51 13.42 11.05
N ALA A 211 -14.25 13.87 11.15
CA ALA A 211 -13.80 15.04 10.41
C ALA A 211 -13.58 14.77 8.92
N TYR A 212 -13.29 13.55 8.53
CA TYR A 212 -12.90 13.19 7.17
C TYR A 212 -13.80 12.11 6.57
N ARG A 213 -13.68 10.84 6.99
CA ARG A 213 -14.31 9.69 6.31
C ARG A 213 -15.83 9.78 6.26
N SER A 214 -16.48 10.17 7.35
CA SER A 214 -17.94 10.26 7.41
C SER A 214 -18.51 11.46 6.65
N SER A 215 -17.67 12.45 6.32
CA SER A 215 -18.10 13.66 5.64
C SER A 215 -18.03 13.57 4.11
N ILE A 216 -17.31 12.58 3.56
CA ILE A 216 -17.17 12.43 2.11
C ILE A 216 -18.37 11.70 1.52
N GLY A 217 -19.10 12.37 0.63
CA GLY A 217 -20.12 11.77 -0.22
C GLY A 217 -19.58 11.57 -1.65
N PHE A 218 -19.23 10.33 -2.03
CA PHE A 218 -18.69 10.06 -3.35
C PHE A 218 -19.72 9.95 -4.47
N GLU A 219 -21.01 9.84 -4.16
CA GLU A 219 -22.05 9.62 -5.18
C GLU A 219 -22.10 10.72 -6.27
N PRO A 220 -22.11 12.03 -5.95
CA PRO A 220 -22.09 13.07 -6.96
C PRO A 220 -20.83 13.03 -7.82
N MET A 221 -19.67 12.79 -7.20
CA MET A 221 -18.39 12.70 -7.89
C MET A 221 -18.33 11.48 -8.80
N ALA A 222 -18.85 10.32 -8.38
CA ALA A 222 -18.93 9.11 -9.20
C ALA A 222 -19.80 9.33 -10.45
N LYS A 223 -20.92 10.02 -10.32
CA LYS A 223 -21.76 10.42 -11.47
C LYS A 223 -20.99 11.33 -12.44
N ARG A 224 -20.28 12.32 -11.90
CA ARG A 224 -19.47 13.24 -12.72
C ARG A 224 -18.34 12.53 -13.45
N ILE A 225 -17.63 11.63 -12.76
CA ILE A 225 -16.61 10.77 -13.37
C ILE A 225 -17.23 9.94 -14.49
N ARG A 226 -18.40 9.33 -14.27
CA ARG A 226 -19.10 8.54 -15.29
C ARG A 226 -19.45 9.37 -16.53
N GLU A 227 -19.88 10.62 -16.37
CA GLU A 227 -20.13 11.55 -17.47
C GLU A 227 -18.84 11.84 -18.27
N CYS A 228 -17.72 12.05 -17.58
CA CYS A 228 -16.42 12.29 -18.21
C CYS A 228 -15.91 11.08 -19.00
N VAL A 229 -16.17 9.85 -18.51
CA VAL A 229 -15.74 8.59 -19.16
C VAL A 229 -16.59 8.24 -20.39
N GLY A 230 -17.87 8.59 -20.38
CA GLY A 230 -18.80 8.25 -21.47
C GLY A 230 -19.18 6.76 -21.46
N THR A 231 -19.05 6.05 -22.58
CA THR A 231 -19.51 4.64 -22.72
C THR A 231 -18.45 3.59 -22.31
N GLY A 232 -17.22 4.00 -22.03
CA GLY A 232 -16.10 3.11 -21.67
C GLY A 232 -16.15 2.58 -20.24
N GLY A 233 -15.18 1.75 -19.89
CA GLY A 233 -14.86 1.37 -18.52
C GLY A 233 -13.88 2.35 -17.87
N ILE A 234 -13.60 2.14 -16.59
CA ILE A 234 -12.67 2.96 -15.82
C ILE A 234 -11.68 2.08 -15.06
N GLU A 235 -10.44 2.49 -15.05
CA GLU A 235 -9.37 1.87 -14.29
C GLU A 235 -8.84 2.87 -13.26
N VAL A 236 -9.11 2.60 -11.98
CA VAL A 236 -8.72 3.46 -10.86
C VAL A 236 -7.32 3.07 -10.39
N TYR A 237 -6.45 4.05 -10.27
CA TYR A 237 -5.10 3.96 -9.70
C TYR A 237 -5.06 4.75 -8.39
N ALA A 238 -5.18 4.07 -7.27
CA ALA A 238 -5.16 4.67 -5.95
C ALA A 238 -3.72 4.88 -5.47
N LEU A 239 -3.24 6.10 -5.53
CA LEU A 239 -1.85 6.48 -5.23
C LEU A 239 -1.69 6.82 -3.75
N GLY A 240 -0.93 6.00 -3.01
CA GLY A 240 -0.80 6.11 -1.57
C GLY A 240 -2.10 5.71 -0.86
N CYS A 241 -2.62 4.53 -1.20
CA CYS A 241 -3.95 4.08 -0.78
C CYS A 241 -4.12 3.86 0.73
N GLY A 242 -3.03 3.85 1.51
CA GLY A 242 -3.11 3.65 2.96
C GLY A 242 -3.83 2.37 3.34
N ASP A 243 -4.90 2.46 4.13
CA ASP A 243 -5.74 1.32 4.52
C ASP A 243 -6.84 0.97 3.49
N GLY A 244 -6.95 1.72 2.38
CA GLY A 244 -7.85 1.47 1.26
C GLY A 244 -9.33 1.77 1.49
N ARG A 245 -9.73 2.20 2.68
CA ARG A 245 -11.17 2.38 3.01
C ARG A 245 -11.82 3.48 2.19
N THR A 246 -11.11 4.57 1.96
CA THR A 246 -11.60 5.71 1.18
C THR A 246 -11.72 5.34 -0.30
N GLU A 247 -10.74 4.63 -0.83
CA GLU A 247 -10.71 4.13 -2.21
C GLU A 247 -11.81 3.11 -2.46
N VAL A 248 -12.03 2.20 -1.51
CA VAL A 248 -13.13 1.22 -1.59
C VAL A 248 -14.48 1.93 -1.63
N ALA A 249 -14.71 2.93 -0.78
CA ALA A 249 -15.94 3.71 -0.80
C ALA A 249 -16.16 4.44 -2.14
N LEU A 250 -15.11 5.04 -2.71
CA LEU A 250 -15.19 5.63 -4.06
C LEU A 250 -15.54 4.58 -5.12
N VAL A 251 -14.85 3.43 -5.12
CA VAL A 251 -15.04 2.38 -6.13
C VAL A 251 -16.41 1.74 -6.04
N GLN A 252 -16.99 1.58 -4.85
CA GLN A 252 -18.37 1.14 -4.67
C GLN A 252 -19.37 2.12 -5.33
N ASN A 253 -19.16 3.43 -5.15
CA ASN A 253 -19.99 4.44 -5.80
C ASN A 253 -19.80 4.46 -7.32
N LEU A 254 -18.57 4.26 -7.82
CA LEU A 254 -18.30 4.09 -9.24
C LEU A 254 -19.01 2.86 -9.81
N ALA A 255 -18.92 1.70 -9.12
CA ALA A 255 -19.59 0.47 -9.55
C ALA A 255 -21.10 0.63 -9.67
N ASN A 256 -21.71 1.46 -8.80
CA ASN A 256 -23.13 1.79 -8.87
C ASN A 256 -23.46 2.77 -10.03
N ALA A 257 -22.49 3.63 -10.41
CA ALA A 257 -22.68 4.61 -11.50
C ALA A 257 -22.43 4.03 -12.89
N PHE A 258 -21.67 2.92 -13.00
CA PHE A 258 -21.37 2.25 -14.27
C PHE A 258 -22.41 1.16 -14.58
N PRO A 259 -22.63 0.84 -15.88
CA PRO A 259 -23.63 -0.17 -16.27
C PRO A 259 -23.36 -1.57 -15.69
N ARG A 260 -22.09 -1.91 -15.50
CA ARG A 260 -21.67 -3.19 -14.92
C ARG A 260 -20.50 -2.94 -13.95
N PRO A 261 -20.48 -3.59 -12.78
CA PRO A 261 -19.35 -3.51 -11.87
C PRO A 261 -18.01 -3.91 -12.53
N SER A 262 -18.04 -4.85 -13.47
CA SER A 262 -16.85 -5.28 -14.23
C SER A 262 -16.27 -4.22 -15.17
N ASP A 263 -16.97 -3.12 -15.40
CA ASP A 263 -16.43 -1.96 -16.13
C ASP A 263 -15.52 -1.08 -15.24
N VAL A 264 -15.47 -1.37 -13.93
CA VAL A 264 -14.60 -0.70 -12.95
C VAL A 264 -13.48 -1.64 -12.53
N ARG A 265 -12.25 -1.14 -12.47
CA ARG A 265 -11.07 -1.84 -11.97
C ARG A 265 -10.38 -1.00 -10.91
N LEU A 266 -9.74 -1.63 -9.94
CA LEU A 266 -9.00 -0.95 -8.87
C LEU A 266 -7.57 -1.44 -8.81
N ASN A 267 -6.62 -0.52 -8.93
CA ASN A 267 -5.20 -0.72 -8.68
C ASN A 267 -4.82 0.06 -7.40
N LEU A 268 -4.50 -0.66 -6.35
CA LEU A 268 -4.00 -0.08 -5.10
C LEU A 268 -2.48 0.05 -5.20
N LEU A 269 -1.94 1.23 -4.96
CA LEU A 269 -0.51 1.48 -4.94
C LEU A 269 -0.11 2.15 -3.63
N ASP A 270 0.83 1.54 -2.91
CA ASP A 270 1.37 2.11 -1.67
C ASP A 270 2.84 1.72 -1.49
N ILE A 271 3.61 2.61 -0.85
CA ILE A 271 5.00 2.37 -0.50
C ILE A 271 5.13 1.47 0.72
N SER A 272 4.11 1.43 1.57
CA SER A 272 4.04 0.57 2.74
C SER A 272 3.44 -0.78 2.39
N HIS A 273 4.25 -1.82 2.41
CA HIS A 273 3.75 -3.18 2.20
C HIS A 273 2.66 -3.57 3.22
N SER A 274 2.81 -3.11 4.47
CA SER A 274 1.84 -3.40 5.53
C SER A 274 0.49 -2.75 5.27
N LEU A 275 0.47 -1.45 4.89
CA LEU A 275 -0.76 -0.74 4.55
C LEU A 275 -1.40 -1.33 3.29
N LEU A 276 -0.61 -1.61 2.26
CA LEU A 276 -1.09 -2.21 1.02
C LEU A 276 -1.79 -3.56 1.24
N ASN A 277 -1.26 -4.39 2.14
CA ASN A 277 -1.90 -5.66 2.51
C ASN A 277 -3.25 -5.44 3.21
N VAL A 278 -3.34 -4.46 4.10
CA VAL A 278 -4.61 -4.09 4.77
C VAL A 278 -5.61 -3.58 3.73
N ALA A 279 -5.20 -2.66 2.86
CA ALA A 279 -6.03 -2.12 1.78
C ALA A 279 -6.54 -3.21 0.84
N TYR A 280 -5.66 -4.11 0.40
CA TYR A 280 -6.02 -5.22 -0.49
C TYR A 280 -7.03 -6.16 0.14
N ASN A 281 -6.82 -6.57 1.40
CA ASN A 281 -7.74 -7.46 2.09
C ASN A 281 -9.10 -6.79 2.32
N HIS A 282 -9.11 -5.50 2.67
CA HIS A 282 -10.34 -4.73 2.81
C HIS A 282 -11.09 -4.61 1.48
N ALA A 283 -10.41 -4.23 0.41
CA ALA A 283 -11.00 -4.12 -0.92
C ALA A 283 -11.56 -5.46 -1.41
N ARG A 284 -10.80 -6.55 -1.21
CA ARG A 284 -11.23 -7.91 -1.59
C ARG A 284 -12.48 -8.37 -0.85
N ALA A 285 -12.62 -7.99 0.43
CA ALA A 285 -13.79 -8.33 1.23
C ALA A 285 -15.02 -7.47 0.89
N SER A 286 -14.81 -6.25 0.36
CA SER A 286 -15.87 -5.24 0.19
C SER A 286 -16.32 -5.06 -1.27
N LEU A 287 -15.51 -5.49 -2.25
CA LEU A 287 -15.78 -5.27 -3.68
C LEU A 287 -16.01 -6.61 -4.38
N GLU A 288 -17.27 -6.85 -4.75
CA GLU A 288 -17.65 -8.02 -5.55
C GLU A 288 -17.57 -7.71 -7.05
N ASN A 289 -17.06 -8.66 -7.83
CA ASN A 289 -17.01 -8.59 -9.30
C ASN A 289 -16.20 -7.41 -9.87
N ILE A 290 -15.28 -6.85 -9.08
CA ILE A 290 -14.34 -5.81 -9.48
C ILE A 290 -12.94 -6.40 -9.55
N ALA A 291 -12.27 -6.20 -10.69
CA ALA A 291 -10.86 -6.59 -10.83
C ALA A 291 -9.99 -5.75 -9.90
N LEU A 292 -9.23 -6.42 -9.03
CA LEU A 292 -8.41 -5.79 -7.99
C LEU A 292 -6.95 -6.18 -8.15
N TYR A 293 -6.08 -5.18 -8.14
CA TYR A 293 -4.63 -5.32 -8.20
C TYR A 293 -3.98 -4.55 -7.06
N ALA A 294 -2.81 -5.01 -6.59
CA ALA A 294 -2.02 -4.32 -5.59
C ALA A 294 -0.58 -4.18 -6.08
N VAL A 295 -0.06 -2.97 -6.00
CA VAL A 295 1.29 -2.60 -6.45
C VAL A 295 2.04 -2.01 -5.25
N HIS A 296 3.09 -2.72 -4.81
CA HIS A 296 3.99 -2.19 -3.80
C HIS A 296 5.03 -1.31 -4.48
N GLY A 297 4.96 0.00 -4.25
CA GLY A 297 5.86 0.92 -4.95
C GLY A 297 5.66 2.38 -4.56
N ASN A 298 6.57 3.23 -5.03
CA ASN A 298 6.53 4.66 -4.83
C ASN A 298 5.75 5.33 -5.98
N PHE A 299 4.66 6.02 -5.68
CA PHE A 299 3.87 6.72 -6.71
C PHE A 299 4.61 7.89 -7.39
N HIS A 300 5.73 8.37 -6.84
CA HIS A 300 6.63 9.30 -7.53
C HIS A 300 7.36 8.65 -8.70
N GLU A 301 7.42 7.34 -8.75
CA GLU A 301 8.05 6.56 -9.82
C GLU A 301 7.04 5.99 -10.83
N LEU A 302 5.83 6.52 -10.83
CA LEU A 302 4.74 6.06 -11.71
C LEU A 302 5.14 5.85 -13.18
N PRO A 303 5.99 6.70 -13.81
CA PRO A 303 6.47 6.49 -15.17
C PRO A 303 7.27 5.20 -15.37
N ARG A 304 7.83 4.63 -14.32
CA ARG A 304 8.62 3.38 -14.37
C ARG A 304 7.76 2.13 -14.32
N TYR A 305 6.49 2.23 -13.89
CA TYR A 305 5.61 1.08 -13.83
C TYR A 305 5.09 0.73 -15.21
N PRO A 306 5.08 -0.57 -15.58
CA PRO A 306 4.60 -0.97 -16.88
C PRO A 306 3.13 -0.58 -17.06
N ARG A 307 2.85 0.04 -18.20
CA ARG A 307 1.47 0.29 -18.63
C ARG A 307 0.84 -1.02 -19.02
N GLY A 308 -0.39 -1.24 -18.61
CA GLY A 308 -1.22 -2.26 -19.22
C GLY A 308 -1.29 -3.60 -18.53
N TYR A 309 -1.80 -3.57 -17.31
CA TYR A 309 -2.53 -4.74 -16.81
C TYR A 309 -3.93 -4.85 -17.43
N SER A 310 -4.28 -3.95 -18.35
CA SER A 310 -5.59 -3.95 -19.01
C SER A 310 -5.56 -4.81 -20.27
N THR A 311 -6.27 -5.90 -20.23
CA THR A 311 -6.56 -6.72 -21.40
C THR A 311 -7.78 -6.14 -22.16
N GLY A 312 -7.53 -5.47 -23.26
CA GLY A 312 -8.43 -5.53 -24.41
C GLY A 312 -9.43 -4.43 -24.66
N LYS A 313 -9.72 -3.45 -23.79
CA LYS A 313 -10.59 -2.30 -24.17
C LYS A 313 -9.95 -0.98 -23.72
N PRO A 314 -10.05 0.10 -24.53
CA PRO A 314 -9.64 1.40 -24.08
C PRO A 314 -10.50 1.80 -22.87
N THR A 315 -9.88 1.87 -21.72
CA THR A 315 -10.49 2.32 -20.48
C THR A 315 -9.90 3.66 -20.11
N CYS A 316 -10.75 4.57 -19.65
CA CYS A 316 -10.27 5.81 -19.04
C CYS A 316 -9.54 5.48 -17.74
N ARG A 317 -8.36 6.05 -17.52
CA ARG A 317 -7.64 5.93 -16.26
C ARG A 317 -8.06 7.05 -15.33
N LEU A 318 -8.31 6.69 -14.08
CA LEU A 318 -8.54 7.63 -12.99
C LEU A 318 -7.45 7.46 -11.96
N PHE A 319 -6.57 8.44 -11.83
CA PHE A 319 -5.60 8.49 -10.75
C PHE A 319 -6.23 9.15 -9.53
N THR A 320 -6.07 8.58 -8.36
CA THR A 320 -6.62 9.16 -7.12
C THR A 320 -5.54 9.37 -6.09
N MET A 321 -5.58 10.52 -5.42
CA MET A 321 -4.85 10.82 -4.19
C MET A 321 -5.84 11.25 -3.13
N LEU A 322 -6.28 10.30 -2.32
CA LEU A 322 -7.25 10.52 -1.25
C LEU A 322 -6.58 10.36 0.12
N GLY A 323 -7.23 10.85 1.18
CA GLY A 323 -6.66 10.80 2.53
C GLY A 323 -5.56 11.82 2.77
N TYR A 324 -5.66 12.98 2.15
CA TYR A 324 -4.67 14.06 2.23
C TYR A 324 -3.33 13.76 1.56
N THR A 325 -3.25 12.80 0.65
CA THR A 325 -2.00 12.43 -0.02
C THR A 325 -1.46 13.59 -0.87
N LEU A 326 -2.32 14.28 -1.64
CA LEU A 326 -1.91 15.42 -2.46
C LEU A 326 -1.32 16.56 -1.63
N VAL A 327 -1.93 16.88 -0.49
CA VAL A 327 -1.52 18.00 0.36
C VAL A 327 -0.18 17.78 1.07
N ASN A 328 0.35 16.58 0.97
CA ASN A 328 1.64 16.19 1.54
C ASN A 328 2.78 16.23 0.51
N LEU A 329 2.51 16.46 -0.77
CA LEU A 329 3.55 16.56 -1.80
C LEU A 329 4.47 17.76 -1.55
N GLU A 330 5.72 17.63 -1.91
CA GLU A 330 6.68 18.73 -1.83
C GLU A 330 6.40 19.80 -2.89
N ASP A 331 6.09 19.37 -4.12
CA ASP A 331 5.78 20.22 -5.26
C ASP A 331 4.73 19.53 -6.15
N GLU A 332 3.48 19.96 -6.02
CA GLU A 332 2.35 19.40 -6.75
C GLU A 332 2.48 19.67 -8.25
N ILE A 333 2.92 20.86 -8.63
CA ILE A 333 3.04 21.27 -10.03
C ILE A 333 4.09 20.41 -10.73
N ARG A 334 5.22 20.19 -10.06
CA ARG A 334 6.27 19.31 -10.55
C ARG A 334 5.75 17.88 -10.67
N TYR A 335 5.00 17.38 -9.68
CA TYR A 335 4.43 16.05 -9.71
C TYR A 335 3.52 15.85 -10.93
N PHE A 336 2.59 16.78 -11.18
CA PHE A 336 1.69 16.72 -12.32
C PHE A 336 2.42 16.85 -13.65
N ARG A 337 3.45 17.70 -13.73
CA ARG A 337 4.23 17.91 -14.94
C ARG A 337 5.13 16.74 -15.27
N ASP A 338 5.85 16.20 -14.29
CA ASP A 338 6.95 15.26 -14.49
C ASP A 338 6.48 13.80 -14.27
N THR A 339 5.81 13.51 -13.15
CA THR A 339 5.37 12.14 -12.79
C THR A 339 4.16 11.71 -13.59
N LEU A 340 3.18 12.61 -13.77
CA LEU A 340 1.99 12.34 -14.57
C LEU A 340 2.15 12.72 -16.06
N SER A 341 3.38 12.97 -16.52
CA SER A 341 3.67 13.27 -17.94
C SER A 341 3.23 12.16 -18.89
N GLY A 342 3.21 10.92 -18.44
CA GLY A 342 2.78 9.77 -19.22
C GLY A 342 1.26 9.54 -19.25
N CYS A 343 0.46 10.44 -18.67
CA CYS A 343 -0.98 10.38 -18.79
C CYS A 343 -1.43 10.83 -20.17
N GLU A 344 -2.49 10.18 -20.69
CA GLU A 344 -3.04 10.43 -22.01
C GLU A 344 -4.20 11.42 -21.94
N SER A 345 -4.48 12.08 -23.07
CA SER A 345 -5.67 12.93 -23.16
C SER A 345 -6.93 12.14 -22.81
N GLY A 346 -7.72 12.69 -21.90
CA GLY A 346 -8.93 12.05 -21.39
C GLY A 346 -8.76 11.32 -20.06
N ASP A 347 -7.53 11.04 -19.60
CA ASP A 347 -7.30 10.51 -18.26
C ASP A 347 -7.80 11.49 -17.20
N LEU A 348 -8.23 10.94 -16.06
CA LEU A 348 -8.79 11.69 -14.95
C LEU A 348 -7.86 11.64 -13.74
N PHE A 349 -7.93 12.69 -12.93
CA PHE A 349 -7.27 12.76 -11.64
C PHE A 349 -8.24 13.29 -10.58
N LEU A 350 -8.37 12.57 -9.47
CA LEU A 350 -9.21 12.95 -8.34
C LEU A 350 -8.35 13.09 -7.08
N ALA A 351 -8.43 14.23 -6.44
CA ALA A 351 -7.79 14.42 -5.13
C ALA A 351 -8.72 15.10 -4.14
N ASP A 352 -8.45 14.83 -2.87
CA ASP A 352 -8.98 15.63 -1.79
C ASP A 352 -7.94 16.63 -1.31
N ILE A 353 -8.41 17.78 -0.90
CA ILE A 353 -7.57 18.86 -0.35
C ILE A 353 -8.19 19.47 0.91
N SER A 354 -7.33 20.07 1.73
CA SER A 354 -7.75 21.00 2.78
C SER A 354 -7.81 22.41 2.21
N ILE A 355 -8.91 23.11 2.48
CA ILE A 355 -9.12 24.48 1.99
C ILE A 355 -8.41 25.49 2.90
N ALA A 356 -7.82 26.53 2.31
CA ALA A 356 -7.17 27.60 3.03
C ALA A 356 -8.19 28.48 3.76
N TYR A 357 -7.95 28.78 5.02
CA TYR A 357 -8.83 29.63 5.85
C TYR A 357 -8.67 31.12 5.60
N ALA A 358 -7.51 31.52 5.10
CA ALA A 358 -7.19 32.89 4.74
C ALA A 358 -6.07 32.91 3.69
N PRO A 359 -5.93 33.99 2.91
CA PRO A 359 -4.83 34.14 1.97
C PRO A 359 -3.44 34.12 2.67
N PRO A 360 -2.39 33.61 2.02
CA PRO A 360 -1.07 33.50 2.60
C PRO A 360 -0.40 34.86 2.92
N GLU A 361 -0.87 35.93 2.32
CA GLU A 361 -0.45 37.30 2.59
C GLU A 361 -0.93 37.83 3.95
N CYS A 362 -1.86 37.12 4.59
CA CYS A 362 -2.45 37.46 5.89
C CYS A 362 -2.07 36.44 6.98
N PRO A 363 -0.78 36.29 7.39
CA PRO A 363 -0.35 35.23 8.33
C PRO A 363 -1.08 35.27 9.68
N ASP A 364 -1.42 36.45 10.17
CA ASP A 364 -2.11 36.60 11.46
C ASP A 364 -3.57 36.12 11.38
N ASP A 365 -4.23 36.33 10.24
CA ASP A 365 -5.57 35.79 10.01
C ASP A 365 -5.51 34.26 9.91
N ILE A 366 -4.50 33.68 9.26
CA ILE A 366 -4.31 32.24 9.21
C ILE A 366 -4.16 31.69 10.64
N ARG A 367 -3.28 32.28 11.46
CA ARG A 367 -3.08 31.85 12.85
C ARG A 367 -4.36 31.95 13.68
N ARG A 368 -5.17 32.95 13.41
CA ARG A 368 -6.43 33.17 14.09
C ARG A 368 -7.54 32.23 13.62
N LEU A 369 -7.63 31.93 12.32
CA LEU A 369 -8.76 31.23 11.72
C LEU A 369 -8.52 29.71 11.60
N ASP A 370 -7.30 29.27 11.32
CA ASP A 370 -7.00 27.84 11.16
C ASP A 370 -7.03 27.13 12.54
N PRO A 371 -7.98 26.19 12.73
CA PRO A 371 -8.09 25.47 14.01
C PRO A 371 -6.85 24.66 14.36
N SER A 372 -6.07 24.20 13.35
CA SER A 372 -4.87 23.40 13.57
C SER A 372 -3.78 24.20 14.28
N LEU A 373 -3.64 25.49 13.94
CA LEU A 373 -2.66 26.41 14.56
C LEU A 373 -3.08 26.91 15.94
N ARG A 374 -4.36 26.78 16.28
CA ARG A 374 -4.87 27.10 17.62
C ARG A 374 -4.77 25.93 18.59
N ALA A 375 -4.57 24.72 18.10
CA ALA A 375 -4.34 23.57 18.94
C ALA A 375 -2.99 23.72 19.66
N VAL A 376 -3.00 23.62 20.98
CA VAL A 376 -1.79 23.78 21.81
C VAL A 376 -0.80 22.63 21.59
N GLU A 377 -1.33 21.48 21.20
CA GLU A 377 -0.54 20.26 21.00
C GLU A 377 -0.99 19.48 19.78
N LEU A 378 -0.04 18.84 19.10
CA LEU A 378 -0.33 17.82 18.09
C LEU A 378 -1.14 16.69 18.73
N ARG A 379 -2.04 16.07 17.96
CA ARG A 379 -2.79 14.90 18.45
C ARG A 379 -1.82 13.81 18.90
N LEU A 380 -2.09 13.21 20.05
CA LEU A 380 -1.24 12.16 20.64
C LEU A 380 -0.92 11.02 19.65
N SER A 381 -1.86 10.67 18.79
CA SER A 381 -1.66 9.66 17.75
C SER A 381 -0.60 10.06 16.71
N HIS A 382 -0.59 11.35 16.28
CA HIS A 382 0.45 11.85 15.37
C HIS A 382 1.82 11.89 16.07
N VAL A 383 1.84 12.28 17.34
CA VAL A 383 3.07 12.29 18.16
C VAL A 383 3.62 10.87 18.32
N ALA A 384 2.76 9.88 18.53
CA ALA A 384 3.15 8.48 18.63
C ALA A 384 3.74 7.98 17.31
N TRP A 385 3.05 8.22 16.19
CA TRP A 385 3.48 7.81 14.86
C TRP A 385 4.82 8.46 14.45
N LEU A 386 4.86 9.78 14.34
CA LEU A 386 6.07 10.52 13.91
C LEU A 386 7.23 10.33 14.88
N GLY A 387 6.95 10.43 16.18
CA GLY A 387 7.96 10.26 17.22
C GLY A 387 8.46 8.82 17.33
N GLY A 388 7.63 7.85 17.04
CA GLY A 388 7.99 6.43 17.01
C GLY A 388 9.08 6.16 15.98
N VAL A 389 8.89 6.64 14.74
CA VAL A 389 9.88 6.52 13.66
C VAL A 389 11.21 7.18 14.05
N ILE A 390 11.16 8.43 14.53
CA ILE A 390 12.38 9.18 14.91
C ILE A 390 13.13 8.47 16.04
N ARG A 391 12.44 7.96 17.05
CA ARG A 391 13.08 7.23 18.19
C ARG A 391 13.69 5.91 17.76
N ARG A 392 13.03 5.16 16.88
CA ARG A 392 13.53 3.84 16.43
C ARG A 392 14.78 3.96 15.56
N HIS A 393 14.89 5.02 14.75
CA HIS A 393 15.98 5.17 13.78
C HIS A 393 17.01 6.23 14.16
N GLY A 394 16.68 7.14 15.06
CA GLY A 394 17.60 8.17 15.56
C GLY A 394 18.54 7.62 16.62
N ASN A 395 19.84 7.52 16.32
CA ASN A 395 20.82 7.04 17.28
C ASN A 395 21.07 8.07 18.40
N GLY A 396 20.82 7.68 19.65
CA GLY A 396 21.03 8.53 20.82
C GLY A 396 19.96 9.60 21.04
N VAL A 397 18.75 9.40 20.52
CA VAL A 397 17.58 10.26 20.79
C VAL A 397 17.13 10.07 22.25
N ALA A 398 17.12 11.17 23.00
CA ALA A 398 16.65 11.20 24.40
C ALA A 398 15.17 11.62 24.48
N ASP A 399 14.75 12.60 23.67
CA ASP A 399 13.39 13.11 23.64
C ASP A 399 13.05 13.69 22.25
N VAL A 400 11.76 13.71 21.89
CA VAL A 400 11.25 14.32 20.64
C VAL A 400 10.05 15.18 20.99
N LYS A 401 10.13 16.48 20.67
CA LYS A 401 9.04 17.45 20.79
C LYS A 401 8.60 17.90 19.42
N PHE A 402 7.33 18.16 19.25
CA PHE A 402 6.76 18.65 18.00
C PHE A 402 6.17 20.04 18.18
N SER A 403 6.37 20.87 17.15
CA SER A 403 5.70 22.16 17.00
C SER A 403 5.12 22.28 15.60
N LEU A 404 4.06 23.10 15.46
CA LEU A 404 3.51 23.47 14.17
C LEU A 404 4.05 24.84 13.77
N GLU A 405 4.54 24.95 12.55
CA GLU A 405 5.02 26.19 11.94
C GLU A 405 4.25 26.48 10.66
N LEU A 406 3.91 27.75 10.46
CA LEU A 406 3.27 28.22 9.25
C LEU A 406 4.33 28.52 8.18
N ASP A 407 4.23 27.86 7.02
CA ASP A 407 5.01 28.19 5.82
C ASP A 407 4.09 28.81 4.75
N THR A 408 4.29 30.08 4.44
CA THR A 408 3.55 30.80 3.39
C THR A 408 4.20 30.73 2.02
N ARG A 409 5.35 30.04 1.89
CA ARG A 409 6.10 29.87 0.64
C ARG A 409 5.76 28.57 -0.02
N CYS A 410 4.58 28.48 -0.61
CA CYS A 410 4.12 27.28 -1.31
C CYS A 410 4.19 27.46 -2.84
N PRO A 411 4.40 26.37 -3.62
CA PRO A 411 4.45 26.43 -5.08
C PRO A 411 3.17 26.96 -5.72
N VAL A 412 2.01 26.62 -5.14
CA VAL A 412 0.72 27.09 -5.60
C VAL A 412 0.35 28.40 -4.89
N SER A 413 0.07 29.44 -5.66
CA SER A 413 -0.40 30.71 -5.09
C SER A 413 -1.71 30.53 -4.31
N GLY A 414 -1.93 31.32 -3.25
CA GLY A 414 -3.12 31.19 -2.40
C GLY A 414 -3.08 30.00 -1.45
N SER A 415 -1.96 29.26 -1.38
CA SER A 415 -1.77 28.15 -0.46
C SER A 415 -0.76 28.47 0.66
N TYR A 416 -0.86 27.74 1.76
CA TYR A 416 0.15 27.77 2.83
C TYR A 416 0.35 26.35 3.39
N GLY A 417 1.52 26.12 3.97
CA GLY A 417 1.88 24.87 4.63
C GLY A 417 1.74 24.96 6.14
N LEU A 418 1.30 23.87 6.75
CA LEU A 418 1.44 23.60 8.18
C LEU A 418 2.55 22.58 8.34
N ASP A 419 3.71 23.05 8.78
CA ASP A 419 4.91 22.26 8.94
C ASP A 419 5.00 21.70 10.35
N VAL A 420 5.05 20.38 10.48
CA VAL A 420 5.31 19.71 11.75
C VAL A 420 6.82 19.59 11.90
N ILE A 421 7.35 20.38 12.82
CA ILE A 421 8.77 20.42 13.15
C ILE A 421 9.04 19.50 14.35
N ALA A 422 9.90 18.50 14.17
CA ALA A 422 10.42 17.69 15.24
C ALA A 422 11.69 18.32 15.80
N THR A 423 11.68 18.68 17.09
CA THR A 423 12.88 19.04 17.85
C THR A 423 13.34 17.81 18.62
N VAL A 424 14.48 17.28 18.21
CA VAL A 424 15.05 16.04 18.72
C VAL A 424 16.16 16.35 19.70
N LYS A 425 15.93 16.03 20.97
CA LYS A 425 16.94 16.13 22.02
C LYS A 425 17.84 14.91 21.98
N MET A 426 19.13 15.14 21.89
CA MET A 426 20.15 14.08 21.87
C MET A 426 20.64 13.76 23.28
N ALA A 427 21.01 12.51 23.53
CA ALA A 427 21.66 12.11 24.77
C ALA A 427 23.03 12.77 24.93
N GLY A 428 23.35 13.19 26.14
CA GLY A 428 24.57 13.92 26.47
C GLY A 428 24.48 15.41 26.13
N SER A 429 25.63 16.10 26.00
CA SER A 429 25.70 17.54 25.75
C SER A 429 25.60 17.95 24.27
N LYS A 430 25.04 17.10 23.42
CA LYS A 430 24.87 17.41 22.00
C LYS A 430 23.73 18.42 21.81
N PRO A 431 23.84 19.34 20.83
CA PRO A 431 22.77 20.28 20.53
C PRO A 431 21.52 19.57 20.03
N ASP A 432 20.36 20.17 20.31
CA ASP A 432 19.08 19.72 19.77
C ASP A 432 19.09 19.85 18.24
N ARG A 433 18.42 18.92 17.57
CA ARG A 433 18.29 18.88 16.11
C ARG A 433 16.85 19.16 15.71
N ARG A 434 16.68 19.86 14.60
CA ARG A 434 15.35 20.21 14.09
C ARG A 434 15.14 19.57 12.72
N PHE A 435 14.00 18.92 12.55
CA PHE A 435 13.61 18.28 11.30
C PHE A 435 12.20 18.71 10.91
N LEU A 436 12.01 19.03 9.64
CA LEU A 436 10.66 19.01 9.05
C LEU A 436 10.23 17.54 8.95
N ALA A 437 9.36 17.12 9.88
CA ALA A 437 8.91 15.74 9.97
C ALA A 437 7.71 15.45 9.06
N TRP A 438 6.83 16.41 8.90
CA TRP A 438 5.64 16.26 8.08
C TRP A 438 5.10 17.64 7.69
N ARG A 439 4.50 17.73 6.49
CA ARG A 439 3.85 18.94 5.96
C ARG A 439 2.43 18.61 5.54
N GLN A 440 1.52 19.53 5.82
CA GLN A 440 0.17 19.51 5.29
C GLN A 440 -0.14 20.86 4.68
N ARG A 441 -0.48 20.91 3.40
CA ARG A 441 -0.85 22.14 2.72
C ARG A 441 -2.35 22.39 2.77
N ARG A 442 -2.67 23.68 2.70
CA ARG A 442 -4.03 24.17 2.52
C ARG A 442 -4.05 25.03 1.27
N TYR A 443 -5.09 24.85 0.47
CA TYR A 443 -5.19 25.46 -0.84
C TYR A 443 -6.39 26.39 -0.97
N ASP A 444 -6.23 27.45 -1.77
CA ASP A 444 -7.33 28.04 -2.51
C ASP A 444 -7.66 27.09 -3.68
N PRO A 445 -8.85 26.49 -3.74
CA PRO A 445 -9.16 25.48 -4.76
C PRO A 445 -9.12 26.02 -6.20
N GLU A 446 -9.49 27.28 -6.40
CA GLU A 446 -9.51 27.91 -7.73
C GLU A 446 -8.08 28.13 -8.22
N LYS A 447 -7.21 28.65 -7.37
CA LYS A 447 -5.78 28.84 -7.71
C LYS A 447 -5.03 27.54 -7.93
N LEU A 448 -5.37 26.49 -7.18
CA LEU A 448 -4.82 25.17 -7.44
C LEU A 448 -5.29 24.66 -8.81
N ALA A 449 -6.57 24.83 -9.13
CA ALA A 449 -7.12 24.44 -10.43
C ALA A 449 -6.46 25.19 -11.58
N ASP A 450 -6.22 26.49 -11.43
CA ASP A 450 -5.51 27.32 -12.43
C ASP A 450 -4.07 26.85 -12.62
N ALA A 451 -3.35 26.59 -11.53
CA ALA A 451 -1.99 26.11 -11.57
C ALA A 451 -1.87 24.75 -12.29
N LEU A 452 -2.77 23.81 -11.99
CA LEU A 452 -2.81 22.51 -12.66
C LEU A 452 -3.26 22.60 -14.12
N SER A 453 -4.12 23.56 -14.44
CA SER A 453 -4.49 23.87 -15.85
C SER A 453 -3.26 24.29 -16.66
N GLY A 454 -2.34 25.01 -16.05
CA GLY A 454 -1.07 25.44 -16.66
C GLY A 454 -0.15 24.27 -17.04
N VAL A 455 -0.33 23.08 -16.45
CA VAL A 455 0.41 21.84 -16.76
C VAL A 455 -0.46 20.79 -17.46
N GLY A 456 -1.60 21.23 -18.04
CA GLY A 456 -2.45 20.42 -18.92
C GLY A 456 -3.49 19.56 -18.22
N TRP A 457 -3.89 19.91 -16.98
CA TRP A 457 -4.98 19.25 -16.26
C TRP A 457 -6.14 20.21 -16.03
N GLU A 458 -7.21 20.01 -16.75
CA GLU A 458 -8.39 20.87 -16.76
C GLU A 458 -9.36 20.50 -15.63
N PRO A 459 -9.79 21.44 -14.77
CA PRO A 459 -10.77 21.16 -13.74
C PRO A 459 -12.12 20.78 -14.33
N LYS A 460 -12.78 19.76 -13.78
CA LYS A 460 -14.08 19.27 -14.21
C LYS A 460 -15.14 19.36 -13.13
N GLU A 461 -14.75 19.22 -11.87
CA GLU A 461 -15.68 19.30 -10.75
C GLU A 461 -14.94 19.70 -9.48
N LEU A 462 -15.63 20.44 -8.61
CA LEU A 462 -15.21 20.78 -7.25
C LEU A 462 -16.39 20.55 -6.33
N LEU A 463 -16.23 19.68 -5.33
CA LEU A 463 -17.22 19.44 -4.30
C LEU A 463 -16.61 19.72 -2.93
N THR A 464 -17.20 20.65 -2.18
CA THR A 464 -16.77 20.93 -0.82
C THR A 464 -17.48 20.02 0.18
N TYR A 465 -16.78 19.66 1.24
CA TYR A 465 -17.26 18.79 2.31
C TYR A 465 -16.50 19.07 3.63
N GLY A 466 -16.64 18.21 4.60
CA GLY A 466 -16.03 18.34 5.92
C GLY A 466 -17.08 18.65 7.00
N PRO A 467 -16.70 18.70 8.27
CA PRO A 467 -17.64 18.92 9.39
C PRO A 467 -18.44 20.21 9.28
N ASP A 468 -17.87 21.23 8.67
CA ASP A 468 -18.48 22.53 8.40
C ASP A 468 -19.00 22.69 6.96
N GLY A 469 -18.87 21.63 6.14
CA GLY A 469 -19.22 21.63 4.72
C GLY A 469 -18.28 22.45 3.82
N LYS A 470 -17.16 22.97 4.34
CA LYS A 470 -16.31 23.95 3.64
C LYS A 470 -14.82 23.75 3.82
N SER A 471 -14.37 22.98 4.81
CA SER A 471 -12.95 22.87 5.14
C SER A 471 -12.17 21.93 4.24
N LEU A 472 -12.88 21.11 3.46
CA LEU A 472 -12.31 20.12 2.57
C LEU A 472 -12.95 20.20 1.18
N ALA A 473 -12.23 19.78 0.14
CA ALA A 473 -12.78 19.67 -1.20
C ALA A 473 -12.27 18.43 -1.92
N LEU A 474 -13.13 17.85 -2.76
CA LEU A 474 -12.78 16.91 -3.83
C LEU A 474 -12.63 17.68 -5.14
N LEU A 475 -11.53 17.49 -5.82
CA LEU A 475 -11.22 18.12 -7.09
C LEU A 475 -11.03 17.04 -8.16
N LEU A 476 -11.81 17.11 -9.23
CA LEU A 476 -11.69 16.27 -10.41
C LEU A 476 -11.06 17.05 -11.55
N PHE A 477 -10.01 16.50 -12.13
CA PHE A 477 -9.32 17.04 -13.30
C PHE A 477 -9.36 16.05 -14.44
N ARG A 478 -9.22 16.57 -15.68
CA ARG A 478 -9.05 15.79 -16.90
C ARG A 478 -7.80 16.24 -17.65
N LYS A 479 -7.00 15.30 -18.12
CA LYS A 479 -5.85 15.55 -18.97
C LYS A 479 -6.31 16.05 -20.34
N ARG A 480 -5.74 17.17 -20.82
CA ARG A 480 -5.98 17.74 -22.17
C ARG A 480 -5.34 16.92 -23.27
#